data_77c5fee4d17304f7b1645f9a7f2d9d0c
#
_entry.id   77c5fee4d17304f7b1645f9a7f2d9d0c
#
_cell.length_a   1.000
_cell.length_b   1.000
_cell.length_c   1.000
_cell.angle_alpha   90.00
_cell.angle_beta   90.00
_cell.angle_gamma   90.00
#
_symmetry.space_group_name_H-M   'P 1'
#
loop_
_entity.id
_entity.type
_entity.pdbx_description
1 polymer ?
#
loop_
_entity_poly.entity_id
_entity_poly.type
_entity_poly.pdbx_seq_one_letter_code
_entity_poly.pdbx_strand_id
1 'polypeptide(L)'
;MPNRSLPAVRLLCAAVMLAAAAMTSAAQASADAQDASNVLKMKPGAYVESAIGWNGPIEVKTTVSDNRIDSIEILKSDEVPYIADEPMKAIIQKVVSEQNLSVDVVTGASRSSEALLRAVGQAVQAAGGDLKFFTHEPVPIDPATLPEGEEAQADVVVVGGGASGLAAAAAALESGARVI
;
A
#
# COMPACT_ATOMS: atom_id res chain seq x y z
N MET A 1 -2.42 -64.55 -32.85
CA MET A 1 -2.22 -64.53 -31.41
C MET A 1 -2.22 -63.07 -30.96
N PRO A 2 -3.25 -62.56 -30.29
CA PRO A 2 -3.26 -61.18 -29.81
C PRO A 2 -2.59 -61.09 -28.43
N ASN A 3 -1.65 -60.16 -28.30
CA ASN A 3 -0.92 -59.83 -27.11
C ASN A 3 -1.85 -59.13 -26.10
N ARG A 4 -2.26 -59.85 -25.07
CA ARG A 4 -2.98 -59.36 -23.89
C ARG A 4 -2.00 -59.16 -22.76
N SER A 5 -1.47 -57.96 -22.63
CA SER A 5 -0.98 -57.48 -21.31
C SER A 5 -0.59 -56.01 -21.49
N LEU A 6 -1.40 -55.11 -20.88
CA LEU A 6 -0.91 -53.82 -20.37
C LEU A 6 -2.03 -52.81 -20.02
N PRO A 7 -3.11 -53.18 -19.28
CA PRO A 7 -3.87 -52.13 -18.62
C PRO A 7 -3.43 -51.88 -17.16
N ALA A 8 -2.86 -52.88 -16.49
CA ALA A 8 -2.54 -52.75 -15.04
C ALA A 8 -1.35 -51.83 -14.75
N VAL A 9 -0.32 -51.80 -15.59
CA VAL A 9 0.88 -50.98 -15.37
C VAL A 9 0.60 -49.50 -15.61
N ARG A 10 -0.28 -49.16 -16.55
CA ARG A 10 -0.66 -47.76 -16.79
C ARG A 10 -1.53 -47.17 -15.68
N LEU A 11 -2.35 -47.96 -15.03
CA LEU A 11 -3.20 -47.53 -13.92
C LEU A 11 -2.35 -47.28 -12.65
N LEU A 12 -1.31 -48.09 -12.42
CA LEU A 12 -0.43 -47.96 -11.25
C LEU A 12 0.45 -46.70 -11.37
N CYS A 13 0.99 -46.40 -12.58
CA CYS A 13 1.76 -45.19 -12.80
C CYS A 13 0.93 -43.90 -12.66
N ALA A 14 -0.33 -43.90 -13.10
CA ALA A 14 -1.22 -42.76 -12.96
C ALA A 14 -1.59 -42.49 -11.49
N ALA A 15 -1.80 -43.55 -10.69
CA ALA A 15 -2.08 -43.42 -9.26
C ALA A 15 -0.89 -42.89 -8.46
N VAL A 16 0.34 -43.31 -8.80
CA VAL A 16 1.57 -42.83 -8.14
C VAL A 16 1.86 -41.38 -8.50
N MET A 17 1.64 -40.97 -9.75
CA MET A 17 1.80 -39.57 -10.18
C MET A 17 0.78 -38.63 -9.53
N LEU A 18 -0.47 -39.08 -9.34
CA LEU A 18 -1.51 -38.27 -8.70
C LEU A 18 -1.26 -38.10 -7.19
N ALA A 19 -0.73 -39.14 -6.53
CA ALA A 19 -0.36 -39.10 -5.12
C ALA A 19 0.86 -38.18 -4.86
N ALA A 20 1.85 -38.18 -5.76
CA ALA A 20 3.01 -37.29 -5.68
C ALA A 20 2.62 -35.82 -5.88
N ALA A 21 1.69 -35.50 -6.78
CA ALA A 21 1.23 -34.15 -7.01
C ALA A 21 0.41 -33.60 -5.82
N ALA A 22 -0.36 -34.45 -5.14
CA ALA A 22 -1.12 -34.07 -3.96
C ALA A 22 -0.21 -33.81 -2.74
N MET A 23 0.87 -34.56 -2.59
CA MET A 23 1.82 -34.36 -1.49
C MET A 23 2.68 -33.10 -1.66
N THR A 24 3.01 -32.71 -2.90
CA THR A 24 3.76 -31.48 -3.15
C THR A 24 2.91 -30.23 -2.91
N SER A 25 1.62 -30.26 -3.28
CA SER A 25 0.72 -29.10 -3.04
C SER A 25 0.41 -28.88 -1.55
N ALA A 26 0.30 -29.95 -0.77
CA ALA A 26 0.08 -29.88 0.66
C ALA A 26 1.33 -29.40 1.43
N ALA A 27 2.52 -29.77 0.96
CA ALA A 27 3.79 -29.33 1.55
C ALA A 27 4.08 -27.86 1.23
N GLN A 28 3.72 -27.37 0.05
CA GLN A 28 3.82 -25.95 -0.31
C GLN A 28 2.82 -25.09 0.49
N ALA A 29 1.57 -25.51 0.59
CA ALA A 29 0.57 -24.79 1.38
C ALA A 29 0.93 -24.70 2.87
N SER A 30 1.60 -25.71 3.43
CA SER A 30 2.07 -25.67 4.82
C SER A 30 3.35 -24.84 5.00
N ALA A 31 4.21 -24.77 4.00
CA ALA A 31 5.41 -23.91 4.02
C ALA A 31 5.00 -22.42 3.92
N ASP A 32 4.07 -22.08 3.03
CA ASP A 32 3.55 -20.72 2.89
C ASP A 32 2.79 -20.26 4.14
N ALA A 33 2.06 -21.16 4.81
CA ALA A 33 1.38 -20.85 6.06
C ALA A 33 2.31 -20.70 7.27
N GLN A 34 3.45 -21.39 7.27
CA GLN A 34 4.46 -21.27 8.31
C GLN A 34 5.34 -20.04 8.13
N ASP A 35 5.61 -19.63 6.90
CA ASP A 35 6.34 -18.39 6.61
C ASP A 35 5.51 -17.18 7.00
N ALA A 36 4.20 -17.17 6.70
CA ALA A 36 3.27 -16.12 7.12
C ALA A 36 3.15 -15.96 8.64
N SER A 37 3.31 -17.04 9.42
CA SER A 37 3.23 -16.97 10.88
C SER A 37 4.53 -16.52 11.56
N ASN A 38 5.64 -16.59 10.87
CA ASN A 38 6.97 -16.27 11.44
C ASN A 38 7.40 -14.82 11.14
N VAL A 39 6.74 -14.12 10.24
CA VAL A 39 7.18 -12.83 9.70
C VAL A 39 6.56 -11.63 10.45
N LEU A 40 5.54 -11.84 11.28
CA LEU A 40 4.81 -10.79 11.98
C LEU A 40 5.22 -10.59 13.47
N LYS A 41 6.29 -11.22 13.96
CA LYS A 41 6.70 -11.04 15.36
C LYS A 41 7.60 -9.82 15.53
N MET A 42 6.99 -8.67 15.69
CA MET A 42 7.66 -7.49 16.24
C MET A 42 7.86 -7.67 17.75
N LYS A 43 8.89 -7.06 18.29
CA LYS A 43 9.04 -6.94 19.75
C LYS A 43 8.09 -5.83 20.23
N PRO A 44 7.10 -6.14 21.10
CA PRO A 44 6.23 -5.13 21.65
C PRO A 44 7.03 -4.05 22.36
N GLY A 45 6.65 -2.79 22.14
CA GLY A 45 7.34 -1.66 22.74
C GLY A 45 7.06 -0.35 22.03
N ALA A 46 7.68 0.71 22.52
CA ALA A 46 7.66 2.02 21.91
C ALA A 46 9.02 2.32 21.29
N TYR A 47 9.02 2.69 20.03
CA TYR A 47 10.21 2.99 19.23
C TYR A 47 10.15 4.43 18.78
N VAL A 48 11.25 5.16 18.96
CA VAL A 48 11.36 6.56 18.59
C VAL A 48 12.30 6.66 17.41
N GLU A 49 11.76 7.14 16.29
CA GLU A 49 12.50 7.27 15.03
C GLU A 49 12.20 8.64 14.40
N SER A 50 13.09 9.08 13.51
CA SER A 50 12.94 10.37 12.86
C SER A 50 13.28 10.31 11.39
N ALA A 51 12.61 11.15 10.60
CA ALA A 51 12.93 11.34 9.19
C ALA A 51 12.84 12.81 8.80
N ILE A 52 13.59 13.20 7.76
CA ILE A 52 13.63 14.57 7.27
C ILE A 52 12.41 14.82 6.39
N GLY A 53 11.60 15.80 6.78
CA GLY A 53 10.45 16.31 6.05
C GLY A 53 10.82 17.47 5.10
N TRP A 54 9.96 18.48 5.03
CA TRP A 54 10.20 19.66 4.20
C TRP A 54 11.12 20.68 4.90
N ASN A 55 10.77 21.10 6.12
CA ASN A 55 11.51 22.10 6.88
C ASN A 55 12.55 21.51 7.82
N GLY A 56 12.38 20.25 8.25
CA GLY A 56 13.29 19.65 9.20
C GLY A 56 12.88 18.23 9.61
N PRO A 57 13.46 17.73 10.70
CA PRO A 57 13.14 16.38 11.18
C PRO A 57 11.74 16.31 11.77
N ILE A 58 11.07 15.20 11.50
CA ILE A 58 9.85 14.77 12.17
C ILE A 58 10.23 13.57 13.03
N GLU A 59 10.11 13.69 14.35
CA GLU A 59 10.37 12.63 15.30
C GLU A 59 9.06 12.04 15.80
N VAL A 60 8.93 10.71 15.68
CA VAL A 60 7.72 9.99 16.05
C VAL A 60 8.03 8.89 17.04
N LYS A 61 7.11 8.67 17.97
CA LYS A 61 7.06 7.50 18.84
C LYS A 61 5.98 6.57 18.33
N THR A 62 6.40 5.41 17.83
CA THR A 62 5.50 4.36 17.36
C THR A 62 5.44 3.25 18.39
N THR A 63 4.26 2.97 18.90
CA THR A 63 4.03 1.83 19.81
C THR A 63 3.51 0.66 19.00
N VAL A 64 4.15 -0.49 19.15
CA VAL A 64 3.79 -1.72 18.44
C VAL A 64 3.57 -2.86 19.42
N SER A 65 2.67 -3.77 19.06
CA SER A 65 2.51 -5.09 19.66
C SER A 65 3.05 -6.16 18.70
N ASP A 66 2.87 -7.44 19.02
CA ASP A 66 3.51 -8.56 18.29
C ASP A 66 3.31 -8.52 16.77
N ASN A 67 2.20 -7.96 16.30
CA ASN A 67 1.82 -8.02 14.88
C ASN A 67 1.10 -6.77 14.36
N ARG A 68 1.12 -5.66 15.11
CA ARG A 68 0.40 -4.45 14.69
C ARG A 68 1.03 -3.17 15.24
N ILE A 69 0.73 -2.07 14.58
CA ILE A 69 0.99 -0.71 15.03
C ILE A 69 -0.20 -0.27 15.88
N ASP A 70 0.03 -0.05 17.18
CA ASP A 70 -1.03 0.32 18.12
C ASP A 70 -1.28 1.83 18.14
N SER A 71 -0.20 2.62 18.15
CA SER A 71 -0.31 4.09 18.14
C SER A 71 0.94 4.75 17.57
N ILE A 72 0.75 5.96 17.04
CA ILE A 72 1.81 6.83 16.55
C ILE A 72 1.61 8.21 17.17
N GLU A 73 2.66 8.73 17.79
CA GLU A 73 2.69 10.03 18.43
C GLU A 73 3.83 10.87 17.84
N ILE A 74 3.55 12.07 17.38
CA ILE A 74 4.57 13.02 16.92
C ILE A 74 5.17 13.68 18.16
N LEU A 75 6.45 13.44 18.43
CA LEU A 75 7.17 14.04 19.55
C LEU A 75 7.71 15.41 19.20
N LYS A 76 8.21 15.56 17.97
CA LYS A 76 8.77 16.80 17.44
C LYS A 76 8.50 16.90 15.94
N SER A 77 8.16 18.09 15.50
CA SER A 77 8.05 18.43 14.08
C SER A 77 8.52 19.87 13.85
N ASP A 78 9.42 20.04 12.91
CA ASP A 78 9.87 21.36 12.46
C ASP A 78 9.09 21.81 11.21
N GLU A 79 8.01 21.12 10.86
CA GLU A 79 7.12 21.42 9.73
C GLU A 79 6.24 22.65 9.99
N VAL A 80 5.68 23.21 8.93
CA VAL A 80 4.74 24.34 9.03
C VAL A 80 3.39 23.82 9.55
N PRO A 81 2.96 24.21 10.77
CA PRO A 81 1.78 23.62 11.42
C PRO A 81 0.51 23.67 10.55
N TYR A 82 0.23 24.81 9.94
CA TYR A 82 -0.97 25.02 9.10
C TYR A 82 -1.02 24.15 7.85
N ILE A 83 0.12 23.62 7.41
CA ILE A 83 0.23 22.80 6.20
C ILE A 83 0.33 21.31 6.56
N ALA A 84 1.08 20.98 7.61
CA ALA A 84 1.47 19.61 7.90
C ALA A 84 0.62 18.92 8.99
N ASP A 85 0.09 19.64 9.97
CA ASP A 85 -0.55 19.03 11.14
C ASP A 85 -1.76 18.17 10.80
N GLU A 86 -2.72 18.70 10.05
CA GLU A 86 -3.92 17.95 9.68
C GLU A 86 -3.63 16.78 8.73
N PRO A 87 -2.79 16.95 7.67
CA PRO A 87 -2.32 15.83 6.86
C PRO A 87 -1.66 14.71 7.67
N MET A 88 -0.73 15.06 8.57
CA MET A 88 -0.03 14.06 9.38
C MET A 88 -0.99 13.31 10.32
N LYS A 89 -1.95 13.99 10.93
CA LYS A 89 -3.00 13.34 11.75
C LYS A 89 -3.85 12.37 10.93
N ALA A 90 -4.26 12.78 9.74
CA ALA A 90 -5.05 11.92 8.85
C ALA A 90 -4.28 10.65 8.45
N ILE A 91 -2.99 10.78 8.15
CA ILE A 91 -2.12 9.64 7.83
C ILE A 91 -1.97 8.72 9.05
N ILE A 92 -1.71 9.26 10.24
CA ILE A 92 -1.61 8.47 11.47
C ILE A 92 -2.88 7.64 11.69
N GLN A 93 -4.06 8.26 11.55
CA GLN A 93 -5.33 7.55 11.69
C GLN A 93 -5.47 6.41 10.68
N LYS A 94 -5.13 6.66 9.40
CA LYS A 94 -5.17 5.63 8.36
C LYS A 94 -4.19 4.49 8.65
N VAL A 95 -2.93 4.80 8.94
CA VAL A 95 -1.91 3.78 9.23
C VAL A 95 -2.34 2.88 10.39
N VAL A 96 -2.84 3.45 11.47
CA VAL A 96 -3.28 2.67 12.64
C VAL A 96 -4.55 1.86 12.36
N SER A 97 -5.51 2.42 11.62
CA SER A 97 -6.76 1.72 11.32
C SER A 97 -6.60 0.63 10.27
N GLU A 98 -5.83 0.90 9.22
CA GLU A 98 -5.66 0.02 8.06
C GLU A 98 -4.44 -0.90 8.19
N GLN A 99 -3.55 -0.64 9.16
CA GLN A 99 -2.28 -1.34 9.34
C GLN A 99 -1.46 -1.33 8.04
N ASN A 100 -1.46 -0.20 7.34
CA ASN A 100 -0.85 -0.02 6.04
C ASN A 100 0.00 1.25 6.00
N LEU A 101 1.24 1.14 5.52
CA LEU A 101 2.16 2.26 5.30
C LEU A 101 2.15 2.76 3.85
N SER A 102 1.49 2.04 2.93
CA SER A 102 1.28 2.46 1.53
C SER A 102 0.02 3.33 1.40
N VAL A 103 -0.19 4.22 2.35
CA VAL A 103 -1.29 5.19 2.27
C VAL A 103 -0.91 6.37 1.40
N ASP A 104 -1.90 6.94 0.69
CA ASP A 104 -1.68 8.10 -0.15
C ASP A 104 -1.24 9.30 0.67
N VAL A 105 -0.23 9.99 0.16
CA VAL A 105 0.23 11.26 0.73
C VAL A 105 -0.80 12.36 0.49
N VAL A 106 -0.88 13.30 1.43
CA VAL A 106 -1.83 14.41 1.30
C VAL A 106 -1.24 15.49 0.40
N THR A 107 -1.99 15.89 -0.62
CA THR A 107 -1.61 16.95 -1.55
C THR A 107 -1.30 18.26 -0.80
N GLY A 108 -0.16 18.85 -1.10
CA GLY A 108 0.33 20.06 -0.44
C GLY A 108 1.25 19.79 0.77
N ALA A 109 1.23 18.59 1.34
CA ALA A 109 2.10 18.15 2.43
C ALA A 109 2.84 16.84 2.12
N SER A 110 3.14 16.55 0.85
CA SER A 110 3.66 15.25 0.41
C SER A 110 4.97 14.88 1.11
N ARG A 111 5.92 15.80 1.22
CA ARG A 111 7.21 15.53 1.88
C ARG A 111 7.08 15.27 3.38
N SER A 112 6.24 16.01 4.07
CA SER A 112 5.95 15.78 5.48
C SER A 112 5.25 14.44 5.68
N SER A 113 4.31 14.10 4.80
CA SER A 113 3.62 12.80 4.76
C SER A 113 4.58 11.63 4.56
N GLU A 114 5.46 11.72 3.55
CA GLU A 114 6.48 10.71 3.28
C GLU A 114 7.49 10.55 4.43
N ALA A 115 7.89 11.65 5.06
CA ALA A 115 8.80 11.61 6.19
C ALA A 115 8.15 10.91 7.40
N LEU A 116 6.89 11.22 7.70
CA LEU A 116 6.13 10.55 8.74
C LEU A 116 6.06 9.04 8.49
N LEU A 117 5.64 8.62 7.29
CA LEU A 117 5.56 7.20 6.92
C LEU A 117 6.91 6.50 6.99
N ARG A 118 7.98 7.19 6.58
CA ARG A 118 9.34 6.66 6.67
C ARG A 118 9.80 6.45 8.10
N ALA A 119 9.54 7.42 9.00
CA ALA A 119 9.89 7.29 10.40
C ALA A 119 9.11 6.14 11.08
N VAL A 120 7.82 6.00 10.78
CA VAL A 120 7.01 4.87 11.26
C VAL A 120 7.54 3.53 10.71
N GLY A 121 7.93 3.48 9.43
CA GLY A 121 8.53 2.28 8.83
C GLY A 121 9.85 1.90 9.50
N GLN A 122 10.69 2.87 9.85
CA GLN A 122 11.93 2.63 10.61
C GLN A 122 11.63 2.05 12.00
N ALA A 123 10.62 2.56 12.69
CA ALA A 123 10.18 2.05 13.98
C ALA A 123 9.69 0.58 13.90
N VAL A 124 8.93 0.24 12.86
CA VAL A 124 8.51 -1.15 12.57
C VAL A 124 9.73 -2.05 12.35
N GLN A 125 10.72 -1.60 11.57
CA GLN A 125 11.96 -2.35 11.35
C GLN A 125 12.79 -2.48 12.63
N ALA A 126 12.89 -1.44 13.44
CA ALA A 126 13.58 -1.49 14.73
C ALA A 126 12.91 -2.47 15.70
N ALA A 127 11.60 -2.64 15.60
CA ALA A 127 10.85 -3.66 16.33
C ALA A 127 11.07 -5.10 15.77
N GLY A 128 11.76 -5.25 14.64
CA GLY A 128 11.97 -6.52 13.96
C GLY A 128 10.84 -6.92 13.00
N GLY A 129 9.94 -5.99 12.66
CA GLY A 129 8.86 -6.21 11.69
C GLY A 129 9.36 -6.15 10.25
N ASP A 130 8.71 -6.90 9.37
CA ASP A 130 8.92 -6.79 7.92
C ASP A 130 7.92 -5.79 7.33
N LEU A 131 8.43 -4.76 6.67
CA LEU A 131 7.60 -3.73 6.02
C LEU A 131 6.62 -4.27 4.99
N LYS A 132 6.89 -5.42 4.39
CA LYS A 132 6.01 -6.05 3.41
C LYS A 132 4.60 -6.32 3.95
N PHE A 133 4.45 -6.54 5.27
CA PHE A 133 3.14 -6.72 5.91
C PHE A 133 2.37 -5.42 6.04
N PHE A 134 3.07 -4.32 6.06
CA PHE A 134 2.51 -2.98 6.20
C PHE A 134 2.54 -2.19 4.88
N THR A 135 2.91 -2.82 3.77
CA THR A 135 2.92 -2.20 2.45
C THR A 135 2.03 -3.01 1.53
N HIS A 136 0.74 -2.73 1.57
CA HIS A 136 -0.20 -3.33 0.63
C HIS A 136 -0.19 -2.51 -0.66
N GLU A 137 0.06 -3.18 -1.78
CA GLU A 137 -0.14 -2.52 -3.07
C GLU A 137 -1.62 -2.11 -3.21
N PRO A 138 -1.90 -0.90 -3.72
CA PRO A 138 -3.27 -0.51 -3.98
C PRO A 138 -3.90 -1.53 -4.93
N VAL A 139 -5.08 -2.01 -4.56
CA VAL A 139 -5.84 -2.92 -5.42
C VAL A 139 -6.06 -2.21 -6.76
N PRO A 140 -5.61 -2.81 -7.88
CA PRO A 140 -5.84 -2.21 -9.19
C PRO A 140 -7.34 -1.96 -9.38
N ILE A 141 -7.70 -0.73 -9.68
CA ILE A 141 -9.09 -0.39 -9.98
C ILE A 141 -9.42 -1.06 -11.31
N ASP A 142 -10.37 -1.99 -11.30
CA ASP A 142 -10.88 -2.57 -12.54
C ASP A 142 -11.63 -1.47 -13.31
N PRO A 143 -11.17 -1.08 -14.50
CA PRO A 143 -11.85 -0.05 -15.31
C PRO A 143 -13.33 -0.36 -15.56
N ALA A 144 -13.72 -1.64 -15.56
CA ALA A 144 -15.10 -2.06 -15.73
C ALA A 144 -16.01 -1.75 -14.52
N THR A 145 -15.42 -1.48 -13.35
CA THR A 145 -16.16 -1.12 -12.14
C THR A 145 -16.32 0.39 -11.95
N LEU A 146 -15.65 1.19 -12.80
CA LEU A 146 -15.81 2.63 -12.77
C LEU A 146 -17.21 3.00 -13.31
N PRO A 147 -17.90 3.98 -12.72
CA PRO A 147 -19.15 4.47 -13.28
C PRO A 147 -18.88 4.98 -14.70
N GLU A 148 -19.81 4.69 -15.61
CA GLU A 148 -19.74 5.28 -16.95
C GLU A 148 -19.65 6.80 -16.81
N GLY A 149 -18.60 7.38 -17.41
CA GLY A 149 -18.39 8.82 -17.42
C GLY A 149 -19.47 9.51 -18.23
N GLU A 150 -19.85 10.71 -17.84
CA GLU A 150 -20.71 11.55 -18.67
C GLU A 150 -19.92 11.99 -19.92
N GLU A 151 -20.50 11.75 -21.10
CA GLU A 151 -19.95 12.29 -22.33
C GLU A 151 -20.26 13.80 -22.40
N ALA A 152 -19.23 14.61 -22.48
CA ALA A 152 -19.37 16.05 -22.65
C ALA A 152 -18.55 16.54 -23.84
N GLN A 153 -19.07 17.53 -24.55
CA GLN A 153 -18.40 18.17 -25.69
C GLN A 153 -17.86 19.53 -25.29
N ALA A 154 -16.58 19.75 -25.53
CA ALA A 154 -15.91 21.01 -25.31
C ALA A 154 -14.97 21.33 -26.47
N ASP A 155 -14.67 22.62 -26.65
CA ASP A 155 -13.65 23.05 -27.59
C ASP A 155 -12.22 22.91 -26.99
N VAL A 156 -12.14 23.04 -25.66
CA VAL A 156 -10.91 22.88 -24.88
C VAL A 156 -11.18 22.03 -23.62
N VAL A 157 -10.36 21.05 -23.38
CA VAL A 157 -10.37 20.25 -22.15
C VAL A 157 -9.12 20.58 -21.33
N VAL A 158 -9.30 21.01 -20.07
CA VAL A 158 -8.21 21.33 -19.14
C VAL A 158 -8.15 20.28 -18.04
N VAL A 159 -7.06 19.51 -18.02
CA VAL A 159 -6.85 18.49 -16.98
C VAL A 159 -5.98 19.08 -15.87
N GLY A 160 -6.59 19.33 -14.72
CA GLY A 160 -5.96 19.85 -13.52
C GLY A 160 -6.36 21.27 -13.15
N GLY A 161 -6.78 21.47 -11.90
CA GLY A 161 -7.24 22.75 -11.33
C GLY A 161 -6.15 23.58 -10.64
N GLY A 162 -4.87 23.37 -10.95
CA GLY A 162 -3.77 24.19 -10.45
C GLY A 162 -3.72 25.56 -11.13
N ALA A 163 -2.80 26.44 -10.70
CA ALA A 163 -2.67 27.81 -11.19
C ALA A 163 -2.55 27.89 -12.73
N SER A 164 -1.77 26.99 -13.33
CA SER A 164 -1.61 26.92 -14.80
C SER A 164 -2.88 26.43 -15.51
N GLY A 165 -3.58 25.43 -14.94
CA GLY A 165 -4.84 24.96 -15.51
C GLY A 165 -5.93 26.00 -15.44
N LEU A 166 -6.07 26.70 -14.31
CA LEU A 166 -7.02 27.80 -14.17
C LEU A 166 -6.72 28.96 -15.14
N ALA A 167 -5.43 29.32 -15.31
CA ALA A 167 -5.03 30.34 -16.26
C ALA A 167 -5.34 29.94 -17.72
N ALA A 168 -5.09 28.66 -18.07
CA ALA A 168 -5.42 28.14 -19.39
C ALA A 168 -6.93 28.12 -19.66
N ALA A 169 -7.73 27.68 -18.66
CA ALA A 169 -9.18 27.70 -18.76
C ALA A 169 -9.73 29.12 -18.92
N ALA A 170 -9.20 30.07 -18.12
CA ALA A 170 -9.61 31.49 -18.24
C ALA A 170 -9.34 32.06 -19.64
N ALA A 171 -8.12 31.86 -20.15
CA ALA A 171 -7.75 32.34 -21.49
C ALA A 171 -8.59 31.70 -22.61
N ALA A 172 -8.89 30.41 -22.47
CA ALA A 172 -9.78 29.74 -23.43
C ALA A 172 -11.21 30.28 -23.37
N LEU A 173 -11.78 30.51 -22.18
CA LEU A 173 -13.10 31.13 -22.01
C LEU A 173 -13.15 32.55 -22.56
N GLU A 174 -12.10 33.37 -22.36
CA GLU A 174 -12.01 34.74 -22.92
C GLU A 174 -11.99 34.72 -24.45
N SER A 175 -11.47 33.67 -25.07
CA SER A 175 -11.53 33.49 -26.53
C SER A 175 -12.89 33.00 -27.05
N GLY A 176 -13.84 32.73 -26.15
CA GLY A 176 -15.20 32.27 -26.50
C GLY A 176 -15.31 30.73 -26.64
N ALA A 177 -14.28 29.99 -26.27
CA ALA A 177 -14.28 28.52 -26.29
C ALA A 177 -15.12 27.93 -25.15
N ARG A 178 -15.78 26.80 -25.42
CA ARG A 178 -16.37 25.97 -24.35
C ARG A 178 -15.27 25.17 -23.69
N VAL A 179 -15.15 25.30 -22.37
CA VAL A 179 -14.09 24.68 -21.60
C VAL A 179 -14.65 23.69 -20.56
N ILE A 180 -14.03 22.54 -20.46
CA ILE A 180 -14.24 21.55 -19.39
C ILE A 180 -12.91 21.31 -18.67
#